data_db945ca656eeb3396403595b69a6d2d5
#
_entry.id   db945ca656eeb3396403595b69a6d2d5
#
_cell.length_a   1.000
_cell.length_b   1.000
_cell.length_c   1.000
_cell.angle_alpha   90.00
_cell.angle_beta   90.00
_cell.angle_gamma   90.00
#
_symmetry.space_group_name_H-M   'P 1'
#
loop_
_entity.id
_entity.type
_entity.pdbx_description
1 polymer ?
#
loop_
_entity_poly.entity_id
_entity_poly.type
_entity_poly.pdbx_seq_one_letter_code
_entity_poly.pdbx_strand_id
1 'polypeptide(L)'
;MGLRHFPKFCLGRSACVCAAALIFAGQPTQGQVAPGQSQDRAQLLGGQANPPYGPNITPSGENQGYAVASPNEEDIGEQQILKRVEEYKPFTVSVYSPFFWTSNAALVSRGEEDDFVVAPGVTLLYQPRITKTFYGELGVVQQFFLYDRFTELNFGSLDAIAGVVYYLPQVHNLSLRARYDYNRLTDTDHFDEFFVNHSIILNADLPFRIGRAQQLFLGVGLDLSFYANPEPPRRNNYSFYVGYDVALSRSFSIDAAASVVVRDYYVGDRTDVNEILALSANYRIRDWLILSALSSFAWNQSNHSVFDYSVANIGGGVALTLKF
;
A
#
# COMPACT_ATOMS: atom_id res chain seq x y z
N MET A 1 25.89 -10.51 73.58
CA MET A 1 26.50 -9.38 72.84
C MET A 1 26.75 -9.83 71.46
N GLY A 2 26.08 -9.28 70.48
CA GLY A 2 26.27 -9.65 69.07
C GLY A 2 25.00 -9.43 68.27
N LEU A 3 24.77 -8.23 67.86
CA LEU A 3 23.67 -7.84 66.97
C LEU A 3 23.94 -8.43 65.59
N ARG A 4 23.03 -9.30 65.13
CA ARG A 4 23.05 -9.80 63.74
C ARG A 4 22.24 -8.84 62.88
N HIS A 5 22.91 -8.23 61.86
CA HIS A 5 22.28 -7.52 60.77
C HIS A 5 21.46 -8.50 59.91
N PHE A 6 20.18 -8.19 59.72
CA PHE A 6 19.36 -8.77 58.65
C PHE A 6 19.44 -7.93 57.38
N PRO A 7 19.66 -8.52 56.21
CA PRO A 7 19.59 -7.77 54.98
C PRO A 7 18.10 -7.49 54.63
N LYS A 8 17.83 -6.25 54.28
CA LYS A 8 16.54 -5.82 53.75
C LYS A 8 16.37 -6.40 52.34
N PHE A 9 15.47 -7.35 52.20
CA PHE A 9 15.00 -7.78 50.91
C PHE A 9 14.16 -6.67 50.27
N CYS A 10 14.63 -6.08 49.16
CA CYS A 10 13.82 -5.29 48.27
C CYS A 10 12.91 -6.25 47.47
N LEU A 11 11.74 -6.55 48.00
CA LEU A 11 10.62 -7.09 47.22
C LEU A 11 9.79 -5.90 46.76
N GLY A 12 9.79 -5.64 45.46
CA GLY A 12 8.82 -4.71 44.99
C GLY A 12 9.18 -3.95 43.72
N ARG A 13 9.44 -4.66 42.61
CA ARG A 13 9.24 -4.11 41.27
C ARG A 13 9.08 -5.21 40.18
N SER A 14 9.53 -6.42 40.46
CA SER A 14 9.43 -7.52 39.46
C SER A 14 8.11 -8.30 39.48
N ALA A 15 7.28 -8.15 40.51
CA ALA A 15 6.02 -8.87 40.64
C ALA A 15 4.85 -8.27 39.84
N CYS A 16 4.90 -6.94 39.56
CA CYS A 16 3.83 -6.31 38.79
C CYS A 16 3.94 -6.56 37.26
N VAL A 17 5.15 -6.81 36.73
CA VAL A 17 5.35 -7.08 35.31
C VAL A 17 4.92 -8.50 34.95
N CYS A 18 5.10 -9.47 35.86
CA CYS A 18 4.63 -10.85 35.64
C CYS A 18 3.11 -11.01 35.75
N ALA A 19 2.42 -10.18 36.53
CA ALA A 19 0.96 -10.24 36.66
C ALA A 19 0.25 -9.70 35.41
N ALA A 20 0.82 -8.69 34.72
CA ALA A 20 0.27 -8.19 33.46
C ALA A 20 0.45 -9.19 32.29
N ALA A 21 1.56 -9.95 32.29
CA ALA A 21 1.79 -10.99 31.28
C ALA A 21 0.91 -12.22 31.49
N LEU A 22 0.51 -12.55 32.73
CA LEU A 22 -0.35 -13.69 33.04
C LEU A 22 -1.85 -13.42 32.78
N ILE A 23 -2.28 -12.15 32.75
CA ILE A 23 -3.67 -11.79 32.40
C ILE A 23 -3.91 -11.93 30.90
N PHE A 24 -2.87 -11.81 30.06
CA PHE A 24 -2.97 -12.06 28.62
C PHE A 24 -2.86 -13.56 28.22
N ALA A 25 -2.39 -14.41 29.11
CA ALA A 25 -2.21 -15.85 28.82
C ALA A 25 -3.43 -16.72 29.13
N GLY A 26 -4.57 -16.16 29.49
CA GLY A 26 -5.71 -16.91 30.05
C GLY A 26 -7.06 -16.73 29.37
N GLN A 27 -7.12 -16.06 28.20
CA GLN A 27 -8.35 -16.11 27.39
C GLN A 27 -8.12 -17.09 26.25
N PRO A 28 -9.09 -17.99 25.95
CA PRO A 28 -9.10 -18.66 24.67
C PRO A 28 -9.27 -17.56 23.63
N THR A 29 -8.19 -17.17 23.00
CA THR A 29 -8.21 -16.27 21.86
C THR A 29 -8.95 -16.98 20.74
N GLN A 30 -10.23 -16.68 20.57
CA GLN A 30 -10.72 -16.59 19.22
C GLN A 30 -9.75 -15.63 18.54
N GLY A 31 -9.01 -16.11 17.53
CA GLY A 31 -7.94 -15.37 16.89
C GLY A 31 -8.46 -14.10 16.24
N GLN A 32 -8.59 -13.04 17.03
CA GLN A 32 -8.90 -11.72 16.50
C GLN A 32 -7.64 -11.22 15.83
N VAL A 33 -7.74 -11.04 14.54
CA VAL A 33 -6.73 -10.39 13.71
C VAL A 33 -6.37 -9.06 14.36
N ALA A 34 -5.12 -8.89 14.80
CA ALA A 34 -4.70 -7.62 15.38
C ALA A 34 -4.82 -6.50 14.34
N PRO A 35 -5.60 -5.44 14.58
CA PRO A 35 -5.92 -4.44 13.55
C PRO A 35 -4.68 -3.79 12.91
N GLY A 36 -3.63 -3.53 13.67
CA GLY A 36 -2.39 -2.96 13.16
C GLY A 36 -1.66 -3.88 12.17
N GLN A 37 -1.64 -5.18 12.43
CA GLN A 37 -1.05 -6.15 11.50
C GLN A 37 -1.91 -6.32 10.24
N SER A 38 -3.23 -6.19 10.33
CA SER A 38 -4.12 -6.24 9.17
C SER A 38 -3.91 -5.03 8.26
N GLN A 39 -3.71 -3.84 8.84
CA GLN A 39 -3.31 -2.66 8.06
C GLN A 39 -1.97 -2.88 7.36
N ASP A 40 -0.98 -3.48 8.03
CA ASP A 40 0.31 -3.80 7.42
C ASP A 40 0.18 -4.81 6.28
N ARG A 41 -0.65 -5.85 6.47
CA ARG A 41 -0.95 -6.83 5.41
C ARG A 41 -1.66 -6.17 4.22
N ALA A 42 -2.67 -5.35 4.47
CA ALA A 42 -3.36 -4.61 3.43
C ALA A 42 -2.38 -3.71 2.63
N GLN A 43 -1.46 -3.04 3.32
CA GLN A 43 -0.43 -2.24 2.67
C GLN A 43 0.53 -3.08 1.83
N LEU A 44 1.01 -4.21 2.37
CA LEU A 44 2.01 -5.06 1.71
C LEU A 44 1.43 -5.83 0.52
N LEU A 45 0.21 -6.33 0.63
CA LEU A 45 -0.42 -7.18 -0.37
C LEU A 45 -1.33 -6.39 -1.33
N GLY A 46 -2.05 -5.40 -0.81
CA GLY A 46 -2.95 -4.54 -1.59
C GLY A 46 -2.20 -3.55 -2.47
N GLY A 47 -1.13 -2.95 -1.96
CA GLY A 47 -0.31 -1.98 -2.67
C GLY A 47 0.40 -2.54 -3.92
N GLN A 48 0.58 -3.85 -4.01
CA GLN A 48 1.20 -4.50 -5.17
C GLN A 48 0.25 -4.62 -6.37
N ALA A 49 -1.04 -4.75 -6.13
CA ALA A 49 -2.04 -4.81 -7.20
C ALA A 49 -2.34 -3.45 -7.82
N ASN A 50 -2.20 -2.40 -7.03
CA ASN A 50 -2.27 -0.99 -7.44
C ASN A 50 -1.10 -0.29 -6.77
N PRO A 51 0.06 -0.14 -7.44
CA PRO A 51 1.17 0.56 -6.81
C PRO A 51 0.67 1.93 -6.32
N PRO A 52 0.76 2.22 -5.01
CA PRO A 52 0.25 3.48 -4.46
C PRO A 52 1.04 4.67 -4.98
N TYR A 53 2.05 4.40 -5.78
CA TYR A 53 3.11 5.28 -6.18
C TYR A 53 3.05 5.50 -7.69
N GLY A 54 2.61 6.65 -8.05
CA GLY A 54 2.60 7.15 -9.40
C GLY A 54 1.24 7.77 -9.78
N PRO A 55 1.25 8.87 -10.49
CA PRO A 55 0.02 9.46 -10.97
C PRO A 55 -0.61 8.52 -12.00
N ASN A 56 -1.76 7.97 -11.67
CA ASN A 56 -2.58 7.21 -12.62
C ASN A 56 -3.07 8.06 -13.80
N ILE A 57 -2.84 9.38 -13.73
CA ILE A 57 -3.25 10.35 -14.74
C ILE A 57 -2.11 11.31 -15.00
N THR A 58 -1.71 11.41 -16.27
CA THR A 58 -0.90 12.55 -16.72
C THR A 58 -1.80 13.72 -17.09
N PRO A 59 -1.36 14.97 -16.94
CA PRO A 59 -2.11 16.17 -17.30
C PRO A 59 -2.59 16.20 -18.76
N SER A 60 -1.94 15.42 -19.63
CA SER A 60 -2.29 15.28 -21.05
C SER A 60 -3.34 14.20 -21.31
N GLY A 61 -3.77 13.43 -20.30
CA GLY A 61 -4.62 12.24 -20.49
C GLY A 61 -3.88 11.08 -21.16
N GLU A 62 -2.57 11.20 -21.36
CA GLU A 62 -1.74 10.14 -21.94
C GLU A 62 -1.44 9.11 -20.86
N ASN A 63 -1.84 7.86 -21.07
CA ASN A 63 -1.35 6.73 -20.29
C ASN A 63 0.17 6.70 -20.43
N GLN A 64 0.89 6.65 -19.31
CA GLN A 64 2.35 6.64 -19.29
C GLN A 64 3.01 5.43 -19.98
N GLY A 65 2.24 4.53 -20.56
CA GLY A 65 2.71 3.36 -21.29
C GLY A 65 2.88 3.51 -22.80
N TYR A 66 2.61 4.66 -23.38
CA TYR A 66 2.79 4.84 -24.81
C TYR A 66 4.02 5.67 -25.12
N ALA A 67 4.98 5.05 -25.83
CA ALA A 67 6.10 5.77 -26.42
C ALA A 67 5.56 6.89 -27.33
N VAL A 68 5.94 8.13 -27.06
CA VAL A 68 5.68 9.26 -27.95
C VAL A 68 6.37 8.94 -29.28
N ALA A 69 5.65 9.12 -30.40
CA ALA A 69 6.22 8.97 -31.73
C ALA A 69 7.52 9.79 -31.86
N SER A 70 8.53 9.22 -32.50
CA SER A 70 9.83 9.85 -32.67
C SER A 70 9.71 11.16 -33.46
N PRO A 71 10.38 12.25 -33.04
CA PRO A 71 10.47 13.46 -33.86
C PRO A 71 11.24 13.26 -35.17
N ASN A 72 11.92 12.13 -35.40
CA ASN A 72 12.76 11.83 -36.54
C ASN A 72 12.10 10.92 -37.60
N GLU A 73 10.77 10.74 -37.57
CA GLU A 73 10.05 10.11 -38.69
C GLU A 73 9.63 11.10 -39.76
N GLU A 74 10.46 12.10 -40.05
CA GLU A 74 10.26 13.05 -41.15
C GLU A 74 10.45 12.42 -42.55
N ASP A 75 10.85 11.15 -42.64
CA ASP A 75 11.23 10.52 -43.91
C ASP A 75 10.19 9.55 -44.50
N ILE A 76 9.00 9.46 -43.93
CA ILE A 76 7.88 8.73 -44.54
C ILE A 76 6.73 9.71 -44.72
N GLY A 77 6.63 10.23 -45.95
CA GLY A 77 5.71 11.26 -46.41
C GLY A 77 4.39 11.40 -45.65
N GLU A 78 3.83 12.62 -45.62
CA GLU A 78 2.62 13.07 -44.88
C GLU A 78 1.53 12.00 -44.57
N GLN A 79 1.87 10.94 -43.91
CA GLN A 79 0.90 10.17 -43.12
C GLN A 79 0.70 10.97 -41.87
N GLN A 80 -0.39 11.68 -41.78
CA GLN A 80 -0.96 12.12 -40.51
C GLN A 80 -1.10 10.84 -39.67
N ILE A 81 -0.07 10.55 -38.87
CA ILE A 81 -0.18 9.61 -37.78
C ILE A 81 -1.21 10.27 -36.90
N LEU A 82 -2.45 9.81 -36.98
CA LEU A 82 -3.51 10.16 -36.07
C LEU A 82 -2.96 9.83 -34.68
N LYS A 83 -2.35 10.85 -34.06
CA LYS A 83 -1.97 10.78 -32.65
C LYS A 83 -3.28 10.43 -31.95
N ARG A 84 -3.42 9.21 -31.52
CA ARG A 84 -4.59 8.77 -30.77
C ARG A 84 -4.52 9.54 -29.45
N VAL A 85 -5.14 10.73 -29.44
CA VAL A 85 -5.39 11.48 -28.24
C VAL A 85 -6.35 10.61 -27.45
N GLU A 86 -5.87 9.93 -26.41
CA GLU A 86 -6.76 9.18 -25.55
C GLU A 86 -7.73 10.19 -24.94
N GLU A 87 -9.01 9.99 -25.25
CA GLU A 87 -10.07 10.80 -24.70
C GLU A 87 -10.01 10.68 -23.18
N TYR A 88 -10.06 11.83 -22.49
CA TYR A 88 -10.09 11.85 -21.03
C TYR A 88 -11.33 11.13 -20.52
N LYS A 89 -11.11 10.09 -19.71
CA LYS A 89 -12.17 9.24 -19.15
C LYS A 89 -12.13 9.36 -17.62
N PRO A 90 -13.10 10.05 -17.04
CA PRO A 90 -13.10 10.34 -15.61
C PRO A 90 -13.43 9.15 -14.71
N PHE A 91 -14.10 8.12 -15.24
CA PHE A 91 -14.48 6.95 -14.45
C PHE A 91 -13.55 5.78 -14.73
N THR A 92 -13.07 5.15 -13.67
CA THR A 92 -12.31 3.91 -13.73
C THR A 92 -12.98 2.87 -12.83
N VAL A 93 -13.20 1.69 -13.38
CA VAL A 93 -13.62 0.50 -12.66
C VAL A 93 -12.58 -0.56 -12.85
N SER A 94 -12.02 -1.08 -11.76
CA SER A 94 -11.08 -2.20 -11.79
C SER A 94 -11.58 -3.34 -10.92
N VAL A 95 -11.49 -4.56 -11.44
CA VAL A 95 -11.69 -5.79 -10.69
C VAL A 95 -10.39 -6.56 -10.79
N TYR A 96 -9.84 -6.98 -9.68
CA TYR A 96 -8.54 -7.65 -9.65
C TYR A 96 -8.52 -8.75 -8.60
N SER A 97 -7.64 -9.72 -8.81
CA SER A 97 -7.42 -10.80 -7.86
C SER A 97 -5.95 -11.19 -7.89
N PRO A 98 -5.11 -10.57 -7.05
CA PRO A 98 -3.78 -11.06 -6.81
C PRO A 98 -3.81 -12.29 -5.89
N PHE A 99 -2.78 -13.12 -6.02
CA PHE A 99 -2.51 -14.24 -5.14
C PHE A 99 -1.03 -14.26 -4.79
N PHE A 100 -0.69 -14.63 -3.57
CA PHE A 100 0.66 -14.60 -3.04
C PHE A 100 0.93 -15.84 -2.21
N TRP A 101 2.14 -16.34 -2.29
CA TRP A 101 2.77 -17.03 -1.19
C TRP A 101 3.45 -15.98 -0.30
N THR A 102 3.22 -16.03 1.00
CA THR A 102 3.82 -15.16 2.01
C THR A 102 4.64 -15.98 2.99
N SER A 103 5.86 -15.56 3.30
CA SER A 103 6.74 -16.30 4.22
C SER A 103 6.39 -16.07 5.70
N ASN A 104 5.57 -15.08 6.03
CA ASN A 104 5.22 -14.70 7.40
C ASN A 104 3.78 -14.17 7.41
N ALA A 105 2.81 -15.07 7.44
CA ALA A 105 1.40 -14.75 7.34
C ALA A 105 0.91 -13.84 8.49
N ALA A 106 1.43 -14.05 9.68
CA ALA A 106 1.03 -13.32 10.88
C ALA A 106 1.85 -12.03 11.13
N LEU A 107 2.92 -11.76 10.34
CA LEU A 107 3.87 -10.66 10.55
C LEU A 107 4.43 -10.64 11.98
N VAL A 108 4.99 -11.77 12.39
CA VAL A 108 5.58 -11.97 13.73
C VAL A 108 7.11 -12.00 13.65
N SER A 109 7.76 -11.70 14.79
CA SER A 109 9.21 -11.68 14.92
C SER A 109 9.82 -13.06 15.18
N ARG A 110 9.00 -14.03 15.60
CA ARG A 110 9.42 -15.42 15.90
C ARG A 110 8.30 -16.38 15.59
N GLY A 111 8.67 -17.58 15.13
CA GLY A 111 7.69 -18.58 14.74
C GLY A 111 6.95 -18.16 13.46
N GLU A 112 7.69 -17.62 12.51
CA GLU A 112 7.17 -17.25 11.20
C GLU A 112 6.59 -18.49 10.51
N GLU A 113 5.37 -18.36 10.01
CA GLU A 113 4.71 -19.41 9.25
C GLU A 113 4.26 -18.85 7.90
N ASP A 114 4.49 -19.63 6.86
CA ASP A 114 4.11 -19.29 5.50
C ASP A 114 2.64 -19.62 5.24
N ASP A 115 2.05 -18.95 4.26
CA ASP A 115 0.70 -19.25 3.79
C ASP A 115 0.49 -18.78 2.36
N PHE A 116 -0.60 -19.25 1.73
CA PHE A 116 -1.12 -18.68 0.49
C PHE A 116 -2.27 -17.72 0.79
N VAL A 117 -2.24 -16.57 0.09
CA VAL A 117 -3.25 -15.52 0.23
C VAL A 117 -3.81 -15.18 -1.13
N VAL A 118 -5.13 -15.13 -1.25
CA VAL A 118 -5.82 -14.57 -2.40
C VAL A 118 -6.49 -13.26 -1.96
N ALA A 119 -6.27 -12.18 -2.72
CA ALA A 119 -6.74 -10.86 -2.32
C ALA A 119 -7.62 -10.19 -3.39
N PRO A 120 -8.83 -10.74 -3.68
CA PRO A 120 -9.74 -10.17 -4.66
C PRO A 120 -10.22 -8.78 -4.23
N GLY A 121 -10.35 -7.87 -5.21
CA GLY A 121 -10.78 -6.52 -4.93
C GLY A 121 -11.47 -5.84 -6.11
N VAL A 122 -12.16 -4.76 -5.77
CA VAL A 122 -12.83 -3.86 -6.72
C VAL A 122 -12.46 -2.43 -6.37
N THR A 123 -12.10 -1.66 -7.39
CA THR A 123 -11.87 -0.22 -7.28
C THR A 123 -12.86 0.52 -8.18
N LEU A 124 -13.53 1.50 -7.60
CA LEU A 124 -14.34 2.49 -8.31
C LEU A 124 -13.67 3.84 -8.10
N LEU A 125 -13.32 4.52 -9.18
CA LEU A 125 -12.63 5.81 -9.10
C LEU A 125 -13.28 6.80 -10.06
N TYR A 126 -13.60 7.98 -9.56
CA TYR A 126 -14.10 9.13 -10.33
C TYR A 126 -13.15 10.31 -10.14
N GLN A 127 -12.53 10.74 -11.22
CA GLN A 127 -11.54 11.83 -11.22
C GLN A 127 -11.98 12.94 -12.17
N PRO A 128 -12.93 13.81 -11.76
CA PRO A 128 -13.39 14.92 -12.60
C PRO A 128 -12.28 15.92 -12.83
N ARG A 129 -12.14 16.34 -14.09
CA ARG A 129 -11.22 17.40 -14.48
C ARG A 129 -11.84 18.77 -14.18
N ILE A 130 -11.26 19.50 -13.22
CA ILE A 130 -11.73 20.85 -12.85
C ILE A 130 -11.05 21.89 -13.72
N THR A 131 -9.72 21.76 -13.89
CA THR A 131 -8.93 22.57 -14.82
C THR A 131 -7.97 21.69 -15.61
N LYS A 132 -7.09 22.28 -16.44
CA LYS A 132 -6.06 21.53 -17.17
C LYS A 132 -5.06 20.81 -16.27
N THR A 133 -4.87 21.28 -15.05
CA THR A 133 -3.87 20.78 -14.10
C THR A 133 -4.45 20.39 -12.74
N PHE A 134 -5.75 20.59 -12.53
CA PHE A 134 -6.42 20.34 -11.26
C PHE A 134 -7.60 19.38 -11.45
N TYR A 135 -7.61 18.31 -10.66
CA TYR A 135 -8.60 17.23 -10.72
C TYR A 135 -9.17 16.97 -9.34
N GLY A 136 -10.46 16.67 -9.28
CA GLY A 136 -11.06 16.02 -8.11
C GLY A 136 -10.74 14.53 -8.09
N GLU A 137 -10.88 13.91 -6.95
CA GLU A 137 -10.71 12.47 -6.78
C GLU A 137 -11.76 11.97 -5.78
N LEU A 138 -12.60 11.03 -6.22
CA LEU A 138 -13.53 10.29 -5.37
C LEU A 138 -13.37 8.81 -5.68
N GLY A 139 -13.22 7.98 -4.68
CA GLY A 139 -12.99 6.56 -4.91
C GLY A 139 -13.49 5.68 -3.77
N VAL A 140 -13.73 4.43 -4.13
CA VAL A 140 -14.01 3.35 -3.18
C VAL A 140 -13.20 2.14 -3.63
N VAL A 141 -12.48 1.55 -2.69
CA VAL A 141 -11.74 0.30 -2.87
C VAL A 141 -12.24 -0.70 -1.84
N GLN A 142 -12.74 -1.83 -2.31
CA GLN A 142 -13.05 -2.97 -1.45
C GLN A 142 -12.13 -4.11 -1.81
N GLN A 143 -11.42 -4.65 -0.84
CA GLN A 143 -10.52 -5.80 -1.01
C GLN A 143 -10.72 -6.79 0.12
N PHE A 144 -10.61 -8.09 -0.19
CA PHE A 144 -10.62 -9.16 0.80
C PHE A 144 -9.26 -9.85 0.80
N PHE A 145 -8.80 -10.27 1.97
CA PHE A 145 -7.56 -11.01 2.15
C PHE A 145 -7.92 -12.38 2.74
N LEU A 146 -7.79 -13.41 1.92
CA LEU A 146 -8.23 -14.77 2.22
C LEU A 146 -7.01 -15.69 2.29
N TYR A 147 -6.74 -16.19 3.48
CA TYR A 147 -5.65 -17.10 3.81
C TYR A 147 -6.08 -18.54 3.64
N ASP A 148 -5.19 -19.42 3.17
CA ASP A 148 -5.49 -20.82 2.93
C ASP A 148 -5.52 -21.62 4.24
N ARG A 149 -4.44 -21.54 5.04
CA ARG A 149 -4.31 -22.28 6.32
C ARG A 149 -4.78 -21.48 7.52
N PHE A 150 -4.44 -20.20 7.58
CA PHE A 150 -4.76 -19.29 8.69
C PHE A 150 -6.03 -18.48 8.42
N THR A 151 -7.14 -19.19 8.28
CA THR A 151 -8.44 -18.56 7.97
C THR A 151 -8.90 -17.55 9.02
N GLU A 152 -8.41 -17.66 10.25
CA GLU A 152 -8.62 -16.66 11.30
C GLU A 152 -7.95 -15.30 11.02
N LEU A 153 -7.02 -15.26 10.05
CA LEU A 153 -6.41 -14.01 9.58
C LEU A 153 -7.19 -13.37 8.42
N ASN A 154 -8.29 -13.97 7.98
CA ASN A 154 -9.12 -13.41 6.91
C ASN A 154 -9.74 -12.09 7.33
N PHE A 155 -9.71 -11.12 6.41
CA PHE A 155 -10.34 -9.83 6.64
C PHE A 155 -10.72 -9.13 5.33
N GLY A 156 -11.65 -8.18 5.43
CA GLY A 156 -11.99 -7.23 4.38
C GLY A 156 -11.45 -5.83 4.70
N SER A 157 -10.97 -5.10 3.68
CA SER A 157 -10.61 -3.69 3.77
C SER A 157 -11.47 -2.89 2.81
N LEU A 158 -12.15 -1.89 3.35
CA LEU A 158 -12.90 -0.88 2.60
C LEU A 158 -12.23 0.47 2.78
N ASP A 159 -11.80 1.07 1.67
CA ASP A 159 -11.27 2.43 1.64
C ASP A 159 -12.20 3.32 0.84
N ALA A 160 -12.64 4.43 1.43
CA ALA A 160 -13.39 5.48 0.75
C ALA A 160 -12.59 6.77 0.76
N ILE A 161 -12.27 7.26 -0.43
CA ILE A 161 -11.37 8.40 -0.62
C ILE A 161 -12.09 9.59 -1.25
N ALA A 162 -11.75 10.78 -0.78
CA ALA A 162 -12.19 12.04 -1.38
C ALA A 162 -11.04 13.04 -1.36
N GLY A 163 -10.70 13.62 -2.50
CA GLY A 163 -9.53 14.48 -2.56
C GLY A 163 -9.37 15.25 -3.84
N VAL A 164 -8.17 15.78 -4.01
CA VAL A 164 -7.76 16.56 -5.16
C VAL A 164 -6.34 16.20 -5.59
N VAL A 165 -6.08 16.37 -6.89
CA VAL A 165 -4.77 16.17 -7.49
C VAL A 165 -4.42 17.42 -8.28
N TYR A 166 -3.24 17.98 -8.04
CA TYR A 166 -2.72 19.13 -8.75
C TYR A 166 -1.39 18.79 -9.42
N TYR A 167 -1.31 19.06 -10.73
CA TYR A 167 -0.10 18.85 -11.51
C TYR A 167 0.62 20.16 -11.76
N LEU A 168 1.94 20.13 -11.62
CA LEU A 168 2.87 21.23 -11.89
C LEU A 168 3.73 20.88 -13.12
N PRO A 169 3.28 21.19 -14.36
CA PRO A 169 4.02 20.84 -15.58
C PRO A 169 5.41 21.47 -15.65
N GLN A 170 5.59 22.65 -15.02
CA GLN A 170 6.86 23.36 -14.99
C GLN A 170 7.94 22.64 -14.17
N VAL A 171 7.54 21.73 -13.27
CA VAL A 171 8.44 20.96 -12.39
C VAL A 171 8.33 19.48 -12.76
N HIS A 172 8.70 19.13 -13.99
CA HIS A 172 8.66 17.75 -14.52
C HIS A 172 7.32 17.02 -14.30
N ASN A 173 6.19 17.74 -14.34
CA ASN A 173 4.86 17.20 -14.01
C ASN A 173 4.74 16.69 -12.55
N LEU A 174 5.40 17.36 -11.61
CA LEU A 174 5.21 17.09 -10.20
C LEU A 174 3.71 17.01 -9.88
N SER A 175 3.27 15.92 -9.28
CA SER A 175 1.91 15.73 -8.84
C SER A 175 1.82 15.94 -7.33
N LEU A 176 0.90 16.80 -6.90
CA LEU A 176 0.56 17.02 -5.51
C LEU A 176 -0.84 16.48 -5.28
N ARG A 177 -1.00 15.59 -4.31
CA ARG A 177 -2.28 14.99 -3.96
C ARG A 177 -2.59 15.26 -2.51
N ALA A 178 -3.83 15.65 -2.24
CA ALA A 178 -4.37 15.76 -0.89
C ALA A 178 -5.73 15.07 -0.85
N ARG A 179 -5.89 14.09 0.02
CA ARG A 179 -7.13 13.34 0.15
C ARG A 179 -7.47 13.00 1.58
N TYR A 180 -8.72 12.97 1.88
CA TYR A 180 -9.30 12.30 3.03
C TYR A 180 -9.44 10.81 2.70
N ASP A 181 -9.12 9.97 3.67
CA ASP A 181 -9.24 8.52 3.58
C ASP A 181 -10.03 7.99 4.78
N TYR A 182 -11.05 7.21 4.48
CA TYR A 182 -11.80 6.41 5.43
C TYR A 182 -11.48 4.95 5.19
N ASN A 183 -10.74 4.33 6.08
CA ASN A 183 -10.43 2.91 6.03
C ASN A 183 -11.22 2.16 7.09
N ARG A 184 -11.84 1.05 6.69
CA ARG A 184 -12.62 0.16 7.55
C ARG A 184 -12.17 -1.28 7.33
N LEU A 185 -11.79 -1.96 8.42
CA LEU A 185 -11.49 -3.39 8.39
C LEU A 185 -12.62 -4.18 9.04
N THR A 186 -13.01 -5.29 8.39
CA THR A 186 -14.08 -6.18 8.83
C THR A 186 -13.60 -7.63 8.84
N ASP A 187 -14.17 -8.45 9.70
CA ASP A 187 -14.05 -9.89 9.54
C ASP A 187 -14.75 -10.36 8.24
N THR A 188 -14.49 -11.59 7.83
CA THR A 188 -15.09 -12.16 6.61
C THR A 188 -16.34 -13.01 6.89
N ASP A 189 -16.61 -13.35 8.14
CA ASP A 189 -17.71 -14.27 8.51
C ASP A 189 -19.03 -13.51 8.69
N HIS A 190 -18.99 -12.40 9.42
CA HIS A 190 -20.19 -11.61 9.74
C HIS A 190 -20.09 -10.17 9.21
N PHE A 191 -18.93 -9.76 8.63
CA PHE A 191 -18.61 -8.40 8.24
C PHE A 191 -18.65 -7.41 9.40
N ASP A 192 -18.39 -7.91 10.62
CA ASP A 192 -18.28 -7.10 11.80
C ASP A 192 -17.02 -6.22 11.72
N GLU A 193 -17.20 -4.94 12.03
CA GLU A 193 -16.11 -3.99 12.07
C GLU A 193 -15.21 -4.23 13.26
N PHE A 194 -13.92 -4.44 13.02
CA PHE A 194 -12.94 -4.55 14.10
C PHE A 194 -11.92 -3.40 14.11
N PHE A 195 -11.91 -2.57 13.06
CA PHE A 195 -11.08 -1.37 12.99
C PHE A 195 -11.65 -0.36 12.01
N VAL A 196 -11.58 0.91 12.40
CA VAL A 196 -11.84 2.04 11.51
C VAL A 196 -10.78 3.11 11.71
N ASN A 197 -10.38 3.75 10.62
CA ASN A 197 -9.41 4.84 10.62
C ASN A 197 -9.87 5.97 9.71
N HIS A 198 -9.62 7.20 10.14
CA HIS A 198 -9.84 8.41 9.35
C HIS A 198 -8.53 9.16 9.26
N SER A 199 -8.05 9.42 8.07
CA SER A 199 -6.80 10.10 7.86
C SER A 199 -6.85 11.14 6.74
N ILE A 200 -5.86 12.04 6.76
CA ILE A 200 -5.53 12.94 5.66
C ILE A 200 -4.23 12.45 5.06
N ILE A 201 -4.25 12.15 3.76
CA ILE A 201 -3.09 11.69 3.02
C ILE A 201 -2.64 12.79 2.08
N LEU A 202 -1.37 13.17 2.20
CA LEU A 202 -0.70 14.13 1.34
C LEU A 202 0.46 13.44 0.62
N ASN A 203 0.50 13.54 -0.71
CA ASN A 203 1.58 12.96 -1.51
C ASN A 203 2.16 14.02 -2.46
N ALA A 204 3.45 13.90 -2.71
CA ALA A 204 4.14 14.61 -3.78
C ALA A 204 4.98 13.62 -4.59
N ASP A 205 4.67 13.49 -5.89
CA ASP A 205 5.28 12.53 -6.80
C ASP A 205 5.96 13.26 -7.95
N LEU A 206 7.25 13.00 -8.13
CA LEU A 206 8.09 13.63 -9.14
C LEU A 206 8.59 12.61 -10.16
N PRO A 207 7.98 12.52 -11.34
CA PRO A 207 8.40 11.62 -12.41
C PRO A 207 9.56 12.21 -13.23
N PHE A 208 10.55 11.37 -13.52
CA PHE A 208 11.66 11.68 -14.43
C PHE A 208 11.66 10.69 -15.59
N ARG A 209 11.40 11.16 -16.80
CA ARG A 209 11.49 10.31 -17.99
C ARG A 209 12.95 10.15 -18.41
N ILE A 210 13.40 8.89 -18.50
CA ILE A 210 14.73 8.52 -18.97
C ILE A 210 14.59 7.89 -20.35
N GLY A 211 14.57 8.72 -21.41
CA GLY A 211 14.30 8.23 -22.76
C GLY A 211 12.82 7.93 -23.01
N ARG A 212 12.54 6.97 -23.92
CA ARG A 212 11.16 6.69 -24.41
C ARG A 212 10.42 5.62 -23.63
N ALA A 213 11.17 4.70 -23.00
CA ALA A 213 10.65 3.47 -22.43
C ALA A 213 10.91 3.34 -20.93
N GLN A 214 11.51 4.35 -20.33
CA GLN A 214 11.97 4.27 -18.94
C GLN A 214 11.55 5.53 -18.17
N GLN A 215 11.13 5.32 -16.93
CA GLN A 215 10.76 6.38 -16.02
C GLN A 215 11.28 6.06 -14.62
N LEU A 216 11.91 7.05 -14.01
CA LEU A 216 12.21 7.07 -12.58
C LEU A 216 11.16 7.96 -11.91
N PHE A 217 10.71 7.61 -10.73
CA PHE A 217 9.90 8.51 -9.92
C PHE A 217 10.40 8.55 -8.49
N LEU A 218 10.30 9.72 -7.89
CA LEU A 218 10.60 9.97 -6.48
C LEU A 218 9.31 10.48 -5.84
N GLY A 219 9.04 10.05 -4.63
CA GLY A 219 7.87 10.53 -3.93
C GLY A 219 8.04 10.59 -2.43
N VAL A 220 7.23 11.45 -1.84
CA VAL A 220 7.05 11.56 -0.39
C VAL A 220 5.58 11.53 -0.06
N GLY A 221 5.25 10.92 1.07
CA GLY A 221 3.87 10.80 1.55
C GLY A 221 3.77 11.04 3.03
N LEU A 222 2.66 11.66 3.43
CA LEU A 222 2.24 11.85 4.81
C LEU A 222 0.84 11.27 4.92
N ASP A 223 0.63 10.34 5.84
CA ASP A 223 -0.69 9.82 6.18
C ASP A 223 -0.92 10.12 7.67
N LEU A 224 -1.78 11.08 7.94
CA LEU A 224 -2.01 11.66 9.25
C LEU A 224 -3.37 11.21 9.78
N SER A 225 -3.37 10.24 10.67
CA SER A 225 -4.59 9.73 11.29
C SER A 225 -5.08 10.69 12.38
N PHE A 226 -6.31 11.17 12.26
CA PHE A 226 -6.94 12.01 13.26
C PHE A 226 -8.01 11.29 14.10
N TYR A 227 -8.44 10.09 13.68
CA TYR A 227 -9.35 9.23 14.43
C TYR A 227 -9.13 7.77 14.06
N ALA A 228 -9.09 6.89 15.05
CA ALA A 228 -9.16 5.45 14.86
C ALA A 228 -9.90 4.77 16.01
N ASN A 229 -10.56 3.68 15.72
CA ASN A 229 -11.21 2.83 16.71
C ASN A 229 -10.98 1.34 16.35
N PRO A 230 -10.34 0.54 17.23
CA PRO A 230 -9.70 0.94 18.49
C PRO A 230 -8.48 1.86 18.28
N GLU A 231 -8.13 2.64 19.31
CA GLU A 231 -7.06 3.63 19.23
C GLU A 231 -5.63 3.04 19.15
N PRO A 232 -5.28 1.90 19.79
CA PRO A 232 -3.90 1.43 19.81
C PRO A 232 -3.21 1.27 18.46
N PRO A 233 -3.88 0.86 17.36
CA PRO A 233 -3.29 0.80 16.02
C PRO A 233 -3.17 2.15 15.32
N ARG A 234 -3.74 3.22 15.88
CA ARG A 234 -3.70 4.58 15.29
C ARG A 234 -2.26 5.07 15.20
N ARG A 235 -1.86 5.51 14.00
CA ARG A 235 -0.51 5.96 13.71
C ARG A 235 -0.48 6.99 12.60
N ASN A 236 0.58 7.79 12.56
CA ASN A 236 0.96 8.57 11.40
C ASN A 236 2.01 7.82 10.61
N ASN A 237 1.94 7.87 9.28
CA ASN A 237 2.93 7.29 8.39
C ASN A 237 3.64 8.39 7.60
N TYR A 238 4.96 8.37 7.64
CA TYR A 238 5.84 9.27 6.88
C TYR A 238 6.60 8.42 5.89
N SER A 239 6.34 8.57 4.60
CA SER A 239 6.92 7.73 3.56
C SER A 239 7.85 8.50 2.63
N PHE A 240 8.93 7.84 2.24
CA PHE A 240 9.77 8.20 1.12
C PHE A 240 9.87 6.98 0.20
N TYR A 241 9.78 7.20 -1.11
CA TYR A 241 9.87 6.12 -2.06
C TYR A 241 10.53 6.53 -3.36
N VAL A 242 11.14 5.55 -4.00
CA VAL A 242 11.72 5.63 -5.33
C VAL A 242 11.20 4.45 -6.14
N GLY A 243 10.89 4.68 -7.40
CA GLY A 243 10.49 3.63 -8.30
C GLY A 243 11.08 3.82 -9.69
N TYR A 244 11.18 2.71 -10.41
CA TYR A 244 11.71 2.67 -11.76
C TYR A 244 10.85 1.76 -12.62
N ASP A 245 10.32 2.32 -13.69
CA ASP A 245 9.47 1.62 -14.65
C ASP A 245 10.20 1.49 -15.98
N VAL A 246 10.15 0.33 -16.57
CA VAL A 246 10.67 0.08 -17.92
C VAL A 246 9.67 -0.68 -18.79
N ALA A 247 9.27 -0.08 -19.91
CA ALA A 247 8.47 -0.73 -20.93
C ALA A 247 9.40 -1.46 -21.92
N LEU A 248 9.49 -2.79 -21.81
CA LEU A 248 10.31 -3.61 -22.70
C LEU A 248 9.62 -3.83 -24.07
N SER A 249 8.30 -3.76 -24.10
CA SER A 249 7.49 -3.78 -25.30
C SER A 249 6.18 -3.01 -25.08
N ARG A 250 5.33 -2.92 -26.11
CA ARG A 250 3.98 -2.32 -25.98
C ARG A 250 3.08 -3.07 -24.98
N SER A 251 3.37 -4.33 -24.76
CA SER A 251 2.55 -5.23 -23.92
C SER A 251 3.25 -5.68 -22.65
N PHE A 252 4.53 -5.39 -22.47
CA PHE A 252 5.28 -5.91 -21.34
C PHE A 252 6.10 -4.81 -20.66
N SER A 253 5.89 -4.61 -19.35
CA SER A 253 6.66 -3.70 -18.50
C SER A 253 7.17 -4.42 -17.26
N ILE A 254 8.24 -3.86 -16.69
CA ILE A 254 8.80 -4.24 -15.39
C ILE A 254 8.85 -2.97 -14.55
N ASP A 255 8.37 -3.07 -13.32
CA ASP A 255 8.35 -1.97 -12.37
C ASP A 255 9.06 -2.43 -11.09
N ALA A 256 9.95 -1.59 -10.59
CA ALA A 256 10.66 -1.82 -9.34
C ALA A 256 10.46 -0.60 -8.43
N ALA A 257 10.23 -0.84 -7.15
CA ALA A 257 10.07 0.22 -6.17
C ALA A 257 10.77 -0.12 -4.85
N ALA A 258 11.28 0.91 -4.20
CA ALA A 258 11.79 0.84 -2.84
C ALA A 258 11.14 1.96 -2.02
N SER A 259 10.74 1.66 -0.80
CA SER A 259 10.17 2.65 0.11
C SER A 259 10.64 2.44 1.54
N VAL A 260 10.68 3.55 2.27
CA VAL A 260 10.89 3.59 3.71
C VAL A 260 9.70 4.32 4.32
N VAL A 261 9.05 3.70 5.30
CA VAL A 261 7.91 4.26 6.01
C VAL A 261 8.23 4.32 7.50
N VAL A 262 8.25 5.51 8.06
CA VAL A 262 8.31 5.70 9.51
C VAL A 262 6.88 5.78 10.03
N ARG A 263 6.53 4.91 10.96
CA ARG A 263 5.22 4.79 11.59
C ARG A 263 5.31 5.26 13.02
N ASP A 264 4.59 6.32 13.35
CA ASP A 264 4.56 6.91 14.68
C ASP A 264 3.18 6.68 15.31
N TYR A 265 3.14 5.86 16.35
CA TYR A 265 1.90 5.42 16.98
C TYR A 265 1.50 6.37 18.12
N TYR A 266 0.22 6.66 18.22
CA TYR A 266 -0.33 7.52 19.27
C TYR A 266 -0.31 6.89 20.66
N VAL A 267 -0.29 5.56 20.73
CA VAL A 267 -0.36 4.81 21.99
C VAL A 267 0.85 3.89 22.10
N GLY A 268 1.45 3.86 23.31
CA GLY A 268 2.51 2.90 23.65
C GLY A 268 3.93 3.36 23.33
N ASP A 269 4.16 4.63 22.97
CA ASP A 269 5.50 5.18 22.64
C ASP A 269 6.22 4.29 21.59
N ARG A 270 5.44 3.83 20.60
CA ARG A 270 5.91 2.94 19.54
C ARG A 270 6.24 3.71 18.29
N THR A 271 7.42 3.46 17.76
CA THR A 271 7.84 3.93 16.43
C THR A 271 8.44 2.77 15.67
N ASP A 272 7.95 2.54 14.46
CA ASP A 272 8.45 1.52 13.55
C ASP A 272 9.07 2.16 12.32
N VAL A 273 10.12 1.53 11.79
CA VAL A 273 10.67 1.82 10.46
C VAL A 273 10.42 0.60 9.58
N ASN A 274 9.64 0.78 8.54
CA ASN A 274 9.31 -0.28 7.60
C ASN A 274 9.95 0.00 6.25
N GLU A 275 10.79 -0.93 5.79
CA GLU A 275 11.47 -0.89 4.49
C GLU A 275 10.83 -1.90 3.57
N ILE A 276 10.46 -1.48 2.35
CA ILE A 276 9.79 -2.34 1.38
C ILE A 276 10.52 -2.25 0.04
N LEU A 277 10.82 -3.42 -0.52
CA LEU A 277 11.25 -3.58 -1.91
C LEU A 277 10.17 -4.32 -2.66
N ALA A 278 9.75 -3.81 -3.81
CA ALA A 278 8.73 -4.43 -4.65
C ALA A 278 9.23 -4.54 -6.10
N LEU A 279 8.89 -5.64 -6.75
CA LEU A 279 9.14 -5.86 -8.16
C LEU A 279 7.88 -6.43 -8.80
N SER A 280 7.48 -5.88 -9.93
CA SER A 280 6.39 -6.40 -10.74
C SER A 280 6.78 -6.55 -12.20
N ALA A 281 6.21 -7.54 -12.86
CA ALA A 281 6.28 -7.72 -14.30
C ALA A 281 4.85 -7.81 -14.83
N ASN A 282 4.48 -6.90 -15.72
CA ASN A 282 3.11 -6.74 -16.18
C ASN A 282 3.01 -7.08 -17.66
N TYR A 283 2.09 -7.99 -18.01
CA TYR A 283 1.78 -8.35 -19.38
C TYR A 283 0.35 -7.92 -19.73
N ARG A 284 0.23 -6.95 -20.63
CA ARG A 284 -1.04 -6.45 -21.14
C ARG A 284 -1.53 -7.33 -22.28
N ILE A 285 -2.53 -8.16 -22.02
CA ILE A 285 -3.18 -9.00 -23.04
C ILE A 285 -4.09 -8.15 -23.92
N ARG A 286 -4.82 -7.23 -23.27
CA ARG A 286 -5.73 -6.25 -23.87
C ARG A 286 -5.62 -4.94 -23.09
N ASP A 287 -6.16 -3.85 -23.63
CA ASP A 287 -6.16 -2.55 -22.93
C ASP A 287 -6.91 -2.60 -21.58
N TRP A 288 -7.80 -3.57 -21.42
CA TRP A 288 -8.60 -3.78 -20.22
C TRP A 288 -8.19 -5.01 -19.40
N LEU A 289 -7.21 -5.82 -19.86
CA LEU A 289 -6.79 -7.08 -19.19
C LEU A 289 -5.29 -7.13 -19.03
N ILE A 290 -4.83 -7.18 -17.79
CA ILE A 290 -3.41 -7.25 -17.40
C ILE A 290 -3.19 -8.49 -16.55
N LEU A 291 -2.11 -9.22 -16.86
CA LEU A 291 -1.54 -10.24 -15.98
C LEU A 291 -0.27 -9.67 -15.34
N SER A 292 -0.08 -9.95 -14.06
CA SER A 292 1.08 -9.48 -13.31
C SER A 292 1.75 -10.64 -12.58
N ALA A 293 3.09 -10.66 -12.60
CA ALA A 293 3.90 -11.39 -11.63
C ALA A 293 4.40 -10.37 -10.61
N LEU A 294 4.32 -10.71 -9.33
CA LEU A 294 4.52 -9.79 -8.22
C LEU A 294 5.47 -10.39 -7.20
N SER A 295 6.39 -9.59 -6.69
CA SER A 295 7.18 -9.96 -5.51
C SER A 295 7.42 -8.74 -4.64
N SER A 296 7.45 -8.94 -3.33
CA SER A 296 7.89 -7.92 -2.39
C SER A 296 8.68 -8.53 -1.25
N PHE A 297 9.49 -7.69 -0.68
CA PHE A 297 10.25 -7.99 0.52
C PHE A 297 10.11 -6.81 1.47
N ALA A 298 9.75 -7.08 2.73
CA ALA A 298 9.61 -6.03 3.73
C ALA A 298 10.30 -6.40 5.04
N TRP A 299 10.89 -5.37 5.67
CA TRP A 299 11.46 -5.43 7.02
C TRP A 299 10.82 -4.36 7.85
N ASN A 300 10.38 -4.72 9.03
CA ASN A 300 9.89 -3.78 10.03
C ASN A 300 10.78 -3.83 11.26
N GLN A 301 11.30 -2.71 11.63
CA GLN A 301 12.10 -2.51 12.84
C GLN A 301 11.35 -1.57 13.78
N SER A 302 11.13 -2.00 15.00
CA SER A 302 10.40 -1.26 16.02
C SER A 302 11.28 -0.94 17.22
N ASN A 303 11.03 0.16 17.89
CA ASN A 303 11.61 0.40 19.22
C ASN A 303 11.09 -0.61 20.27
N HIS A 304 10.08 -1.41 19.93
CA HIS A 304 9.59 -2.56 20.68
C HIS A 304 9.75 -3.84 19.84
N SER A 305 10.80 -4.61 20.08
CA SER A 305 11.22 -5.74 19.24
C SER A 305 10.18 -6.85 19.03
N VAL A 306 9.09 -6.87 19.80
CA VAL A 306 7.97 -7.80 19.58
C VAL A 306 7.23 -7.51 18.26
N PHE A 307 7.37 -6.30 17.74
CA PHE A 307 6.77 -5.86 16.47
C PHE A 307 7.75 -5.90 15.29
N ASP A 308 8.97 -6.36 15.52
CA ASP A 308 9.91 -6.61 14.41
C ASP A 308 9.39 -7.77 13.56
N TYR A 309 9.52 -7.65 12.26
CA TYR A 309 9.24 -8.75 11.35
C TYR A 309 9.99 -8.60 10.03
N SER A 310 10.17 -9.71 9.35
CA SER A 310 10.50 -9.74 7.93
C SER A 310 9.49 -10.59 7.18
N VAL A 311 9.23 -10.24 5.92
CA VAL A 311 8.32 -11.00 5.09
C VAL A 311 8.72 -10.91 3.62
N ALA A 312 8.65 -12.05 2.94
CA ALA A 312 8.75 -12.15 1.48
C ALA A 312 7.40 -12.59 0.92
N ASN A 313 6.92 -11.89 -0.10
CA ASN A 313 5.70 -12.24 -0.82
C ASN A 313 6.06 -12.47 -2.29
N ILE A 314 5.60 -13.57 -2.87
CA ILE A 314 5.80 -13.92 -4.27
C ILE A 314 4.46 -14.41 -4.83
N GLY A 315 4.07 -13.88 -5.97
CA GLY A 315 2.79 -14.26 -6.53
C GLY A 315 2.51 -13.68 -7.90
N GLY A 316 1.26 -13.52 -8.18
CA GLY A 316 0.79 -12.95 -9.43
C GLY A 316 -0.63 -12.45 -9.30
N GLY A 317 -1.19 -11.97 -10.39
CA GLY A 317 -2.55 -11.49 -10.37
C GLY A 317 -3.11 -11.23 -11.76
N VAL A 318 -4.40 -11.07 -11.80
CA VAL A 318 -5.14 -10.63 -12.97
C VAL A 318 -5.92 -9.38 -12.61
N ALA A 319 -5.92 -8.39 -13.50
CA ALA A 319 -6.68 -7.16 -13.35
C ALA A 319 -7.47 -6.87 -14.62
N LEU A 320 -8.75 -6.55 -14.43
CA LEU A 320 -9.68 -6.06 -15.45
C LEU A 320 -9.94 -4.59 -15.15
N THR A 321 -9.56 -3.69 -16.04
CA THR A 321 -9.75 -2.24 -15.84
C THR A 321 -10.49 -1.64 -17.02
N LEU A 322 -11.62 -1.00 -16.73
CA LEU A 322 -12.44 -0.26 -17.68
C LEU A 322 -12.39 1.23 -17.35
N LYS A 323 -12.20 2.06 -18.37
CA LYS A 323 -12.25 3.53 -18.27
C LYS A 323 -13.32 4.09 -19.21
N PHE A 324 -14.13 5.02 -18.74
CA PHE A 324 -15.21 5.65 -19.53
C PHE A 324 -15.55 7.06 -19.04
#